data_fa512fb7b56cba90b2387a4529c4ae83
#
_entry.id   fa512fb7b56cba90b2387a4529c4ae83
#
_cell.length_a   1.000
_cell.length_b   1.000
_cell.length_c   1.000
_cell.angle_alpha   90.00
_cell.angle_beta   90.00
_cell.angle_gamma   90.00
#
_symmetry.space_group_name_H-M   'P 1'
#
loop_
_entity.id
_entity.type
_entity.pdbx_description
1 polymer ?
#
loop_
_entity_poly.entity_id
_entity_poly.type
_entity_poly.pdbx_seq_one_letter_code
_entity_poly.pdbx_strand_id
1 'polypeptide(L)'
;MLIGVVGKANVGKSTFFKALTLADIEIANYPFATIKPNHGVGFVKINCVDKEFNAQCNPREGFCMNNKRFVPVDVMDVAGLVPGAHEGKGMGSQFLNDLNQANALIHVVDCSGSTNEKGETVKPCSYDPSKDVKFLEIELDYWYLNILKKGWDKFARQVQQEHRDITTSLAKQLSGLGVTEDISKEIISSLGLNKEVPVSWSEKELFRLATAFRKKTKPMIIVANKIDVPGAKHNYKKLRAEFPDLSIIPCSSESELALKEAAKHKLINYLPGERDFKIIGDLNEKQKKGLEFIKNDLLDKFVEGSGVQQALNNVVFGLLKQIAVFPGGINKLADQHGNILPDCFLLPENSTALDFAYKVHSDLGNNFIRAIDVKTKRTVGKE
;
A
#
# COMPACT_ATOMS: atom_id res chain seq x y z
N MET A 1 3.03 -8.36 -5.13
CA MET A 1 2.23 -7.15 -4.84
C MET A 1 3.19 -6.03 -4.55
N LEU A 2 3.08 -4.92 -5.27
CA LEU A 2 3.98 -3.77 -5.16
C LEU A 2 3.20 -2.53 -4.70
N ILE A 3 3.70 -1.84 -3.66
CA ILE A 3 3.10 -0.63 -3.12
C ILE A 3 4.01 0.56 -3.41
N GLY A 4 3.48 1.60 -4.05
CA GLY A 4 4.21 2.82 -4.34
C GLY A 4 4.08 3.85 -3.21
N VAL A 5 5.20 4.36 -2.72
CA VAL A 5 5.23 5.49 -1.80
C VAL A 5 5.46 6.76 -2.59
N VAL A 6 4.53 7.69 -2.53
CA VAL A 6 4.53 8.93 -3.33
C VAL A 6 4.42 10.16 -2.43
N GLY A 7 4.83 11.30 -2.93
CA GLY A 7 4.74 12.59 -2.23
C GLY A 7 5.75 13.58 -2.77
N LYS A 8 5.52 14.87 -2.52
CA LYS A 8 6.43 15.93 -2.93
C LYS A 8 7.76 15.89 -2.16
N ALA A 9 8.70 16.75 -2.51
CA ALA A 9 9.97 16.89 -1.78
C ALA A 9 9.72 17.35 -0.32
N ASN A 10 10.56 16.90 0.60
CA ASN A 10 10.63 17.30 2.01
C ASN A 10 9.39 17.02 2.90
N VAL A 11 8.41 16.26 2.43
CA VAL A 11 7.28 15.78 3.27
C VAL A 11 7.67 14.63 4.21
N GLY A 12 8.90 14.13 4.10
CA GLY A 12 9.39 12.98 4.87
C GLY A 12 9.15 11.62 4.17
N LYS A 13 8.96 11.61 2.84
CA LYS A 13 8.73 10.40 2.04
C LYS A 13 9.87 9.38 2.21
N SER A 14 11.12 9.78 2.05
CA SER A 14 12.29 8.88 2.19
C SER A 14 12.49 8.41 3.64
N THR A 15 12.15 9.24 4.64
CA THR A 15 12.14 8.83 6.05
C THR A 15 11.06 7.78 6.30
N PHE A 16 9.85 7.98 5.74
CA PHE A 16 8.77 7.01 5.80
C PHE A 16 9.17 5.68 5.15
N PHE A 17 9.73 5.74 3.94
CA PHE A 17 10.20 4.55 3.23
C PHE A 17 11.27 3.80 4.04
N LYS A 18 12.26 4.52 4.59
CA LYS A 18 13.30 3.92 5.44
C LYS A 18 12.69 3.31 6.71
N ALA A 19 11.79 4.02 7.40
CA ALA A 19 11.11 3.51 8.57
C ALA A 19 10.26 2.27 8.27
N LEU A 20 9.63 2.21 7.10
CA LEU A 20 8.82 1.09 6.65
C LEU A 20 9.66 -0.17 6.33
N THR A 21 10.80 0.02 5.67
CA THR A 21 11.64 -1.07 5.15
C THR A 21 12.75 -1.50 6.12
N LEU A 22 13.04 -0.71 7.16
CA LEU A 22 14.03 -1.08 8.17
C LEU A 22 13.52 -2.27 9.00
N ALA A 23 14.22 -3.39 8.90
CA ALA A 23 14.02 -4.57 9.73
C ALA A 23 15.36 -4.96 10.37
N ASP A 24 15.31 -5.46 11.63
CA ASP A 24 16.52 -5.92 12.36
C ASP A 24 17.00 -7.29 11.92
N ILE A 25 16.21 -7.98 11.12
CA ILE A 25 16.46 -9.35 10.72
C ILE A 25 17.15 -9.33 9.37
N GLU A 26 18.24 -10.07 9.26
CA GLU A 26 18.91 -10.32 7.99
C GLU A 26 17.86 -10.77 6.96
N ILE A 27 17.62 -9.94 5.97
CA ILE A 27 16.70 -10.18 4.84
C ILE A 27 17.30 -11.28 3.93
N ALA A 28 18.27 -12.05 4.44
CA ALA A 28 19.09 -13.01 3.71
C ALA A 28 18.28 -14.10 2.97
N ASN A 29 17.03 -14.31 3.32
CA ASN A 29 16.20 -15.38 2.77
C ASN A 29 15.05 -14.89 1.87
N TYR A 30 14.98 -13.58 1.53
CA TYR A 30 13.95 -13.12 0.60
C TYR A 30 14.46 -13.29 -0.85
N PRO A 31 13.83 -14.15 -1.69
CA PRO A 31 14.39 -14.55 -2.99
C PRO A 31 14.51 -13.43 -4.04
N PHE A 32 13.90 -12.28 -3.79
CA PHE A 32 13.96 -11.11 -4.69
C PHE A 32 14.85 -9.97 -4.19
N ALA A 33 15.84 -10.29 -3.36
CA ALA A 33 16.83 -9.34 -2.84
C ALA A 33 17.77 -8.71 -3.90
N THR A 34 17.39 -8.72 -5.18
CA THR A 34 18.01 -7.82 -6.16
C THR A 34 17.49 -6.42 -5.84
N ILE A 35 18.21 -5.71 -4.99
CA ILE A 35 17.91 -4.34 -4.60
C ILE A 35 18.00 -3.46 -5.84
N LYS A 36 16.86 -3.26 -6.49
CA LYS A 36 16.76 -2.19 -7.48
C LYS A 36 16.80 -0.86 -6.73
N PRO A 37 17.40 0.18 -7.30
CA PRO A 37 17.29 1.52 -6.72
C PRO A 37 15.84 1.84 -6.39
N ASN A 38 15.58 2.40 -5.22
CA ASN A 38 14.26 2.79 -4.74
C ASN A 38 13.25 1.66 -4.45
N HIS A 39 13.69 0.40 -4.40
CA HIS A 39 12.87 -0.73 -3.97
C HIS A 39 13.30 -1.21 -2.58
N GLY A 40 12.34 -1.68 -1.80
CA GLY A 40 12.55 -2.25 -0.48
C GLY A 40 11.44 -3.23 -0.11
N VAL A 41 11.62 -3.91 1.01
CA VAL A 41 10.64 -4.85 1.55
C VAL A 41 10.07 -4.27 2.83
N GLY A 42 8.76 -4.03 2.83
CA GLY A 42 7.98 -3.74 4.03
C GLY A 42 7.35 -5.03 4.57
N PHE A 43 6.92 -5.00 5.82
CA PHE A 43 6.32 -6.19 6.45
C PHE A 43 4.96 -5.84 7.03
N VAL A 44 3.90 -6.48 6.53
CA VAL A 44 2.58 -6.36 7.16
C VAL A 44 2.50 -7.22 8.41
N LYS A 45 1.93 -6.67 9.48
CA LYS A 45 1.81 -7.33 10.77
C LYS A 45 0.42 -7.94 10.93
N ILE A 46 0.37 -9.24 11.23
CA ILE A 46 -0.87 -9.98 11.53
C ILE A 46 -0.73 -10.79 12.81
N ASN A 47 -1.84 -11.21 13.39
CA ASN A 47 -1.82 -12.22 14.42
C ASN A 47 -1.39 -13.55 13.82
N CYS A 48 -0.37 -14.18 14.40
CA CYS A 48 0.07 -15.48 13.92
C CYS A 48 -0.88 -16.57 14.41
N VAL A 49 -1.18 -17.51 13.54
CA VAL A 49 -2.03 -18.67 13.87
C VAL A 49 -1.30 -19.69 14.75
N ASP A 50 0.02 -19.57 14.91
CA ASP A 50 0.85 -20.47 15.74
C ASP A 50 0.34 -20.57 17.19
N LYS A 51 -0.18 -19.46 17.73
CA LYS A 51 -0.80 -19.43 19.06
C LYS A 51 -2.00 -20.39 19.18
N GLU A 52 -2.79 -20.54 18.11
CA GLU A 52 -3.97 -21.41 18.10
C GLU A 52 -3.59 -22.89 18.10
N PHE A 53 -2.38 -23.21 17.68
CA PHE A 53 -1.82 -24.56 17.64
C PHE A 53 -0.81 -24.83 18.75
N ASN A 54 -0.65 -23.93 19.74
CA ASN A 54 0.36 -24.01 20.80
C ASN A 54 1.76 -24.30 20.26
N ALA A 55 2.11 -23.65 19.17
CA ALA A 55 3.40 -23.82 18.50
C ALA A 55 4.10 -22.46 18.36
N GLN A 56 5.39 -22.48 18.13
CA GLN A 56 6.16 -21.30 17.68
C GLN A 56 6.46 -21.49 16.20
N CYS A 57 5.98 -20.56 15.36
CA CYS A 57 6.26 -20.65 13.93
C CYS A 57 7.72 -20.27 13.63
N ASN A 58 8.23 -20.88 12.56
CA ASN A 58 9.56 -20.60 12.02
C ASN A 58 9.45 -20.17 10.54
N PRO A 59 9.24 -18.87 10.29
CA PRO A 59 9.03 -18.34 8.96
C PRO A 59 10.20 -18.56 8.03
N ARG A 60 9.93 -18.97 6.80
CA ARG A 60 10.91 -19.02 5.71
C ARG A 60 11.16 -17.63 5.16
N GLU A 61 10.07 -16.86 5.05
CA GLU A 61 10.10 -15.45 4.63
C GLU A 61 9.47 -14.56 5.71
N GLY A 62 10.06 -13.38 5.94
CA GLY A 62 9.66 -12.51 7.03
C GLY A 62 10.06 -13.07 8.40
N PHE A 63 9.32 -12.72 9.42
CA PHE A 63 9.61 -13.13 10.80
C PHE A 63 8.36 -13.20 11.67
N CYS A 64 8.47 -13.83 12.84
CA CYS A 64 7.41 -13.86 13.84
C CYS A 64 7.98 -13.52 15.23
N MET A 65 7.37 -12.52 15.87
CA MET A 65 7.74 -12.08 17.22
C MET A 65 6.47 -11.94 18.06
N ASN A 66 6.47 -12.51 19.25
CA ASN A 66 5.35 -12.43 20.20
C ASN A 66 4.00 -12.85 19.56
N ASN A 67 3.98 -13.94 18.80
CA ASN A 67 2.82 -14.41 18.02
C ASN A 67 2.26 -13.38 17.04
N LYS A 68 3.09 -12.45 16.57
CA LYS A 68 2.80 -11.54 15.46
C LYS A 68 3.68 -11.94 14.29
N ARG A 69 3.03 -12.33 13.19
CA ARG A 69 3.69 -12.65 11.93
C ARG A 69 3.86 -11.40 11.09
N PHE A 70 5.06 -11.20 10.61
CA PHE A 70 5.43 -10.13 9.69
C PHE A 70 5.64 -10.72 8.30
N VAL A 71 4.72 -10.41 7.39
CA VAL A 71 4.68 -10.97 6.02
C VAL A 71 5.27 -9.94 5.06
N PRO A 72 6.25 -10.32 4.22
CA PRO A 72 6.92 -9.37 3.33
C PRO A 72 6.00 -8.87 2.21
N VAL A 73 6.17 -7.59 1.86
CA VAL A 73 5.49 -6.90 0.76
C VAL A 73 6.48 -5.99 0.06
N ASP A 74 6.51 -6.01 -1.27
CA ASP A 74 7.37 -5.13 -2.04
C ASP A 74 6.89 -3.68 -1.95
N VAL A 75 7.81 -2.78 -1.70
CA VAL A 75 7.55 -1.33 -1.62
C VAL A 75 8.54 -0.59 -2.51
N MET A 76 8.05 0.44 -3.18
CA MET A 76 8.86 1.28 -4.06
C MET A 76 8.78 2.75 -3.63
N ASP A 77 9.94 3.40 -3.45
CA ASP A 77 10.02 4.85 -3.28
C ASP A 77 9.94 5.51 -4.67
N VAL A 78 8.78 6.04 -4.99
CA VAL A 78 8.54 6.72 -6.27
C VAL A 78 9.13 8.12 -6.22
N ALA A 79 9.80 8.55 -7.29
CA ALA A 79 10.38 9.89 -7.39
C ALA A 79 9.38 10.99 -7.01
N GLY A 80 9.88 12.09 -6.47
CA GLY A 80 9.03 13.19 -6.02
C GLY A 80 8.13 13.74 -7.13
N LEU A 81 6.87 13.97 -6.81
CA LEU A 81 5.90 14.54 -7.72
C LEU A 81 6.28 15.98 -8.08
N VAL A 82 6.31 16.26 -9.38
CA VAL A 82 6.60 17.61 -9.93
C VAL A 82 5.38 18.09 -10.70
N PRO A 83 4.96 19.34 -10.55
CA PRO A 83 3.85 19.91 -11.32
C PRO A 83 4.05 19.77 -12.85
N GLY A 84 2.99 19.31 -13.55
CA GLY A 84 3.02 19.06 -14.98
C GLY A 84 3.67 17.72 -15.37
N ALA A 85 3.76 16.79 -14.46
CA ALA A 85 4.24 15.43 -14.75
C ALA A 85 3.41 14.74 -15.84
N HIS A 86 2.09 14.99 -15.88
CA HIS A 86 1.18 14.47 -16.92
C HIS A 86 1.44 15.07 -18.32
N GLU A 87 2.11 16.22 -18.41
CA GLU A 87 2.56 16.86 -19.67
C GLU A 87 3.97 16.41 -20.09
N GLY A 88 4.60 15.50 -19.32
CA GLY A 88 5.97 15.04 -19.58
C GLY A 88 7.07 15.98 -19.10
N LYS A 89 6.76 16.99 -18.27
CA LYS A 89 7.74 17.90 -17.71
C LYS A 89 8.62 17.20 -16.66
N GLY A 90 9.90 17.48 -16.68
CA GLY A 90 10.89 16.90 -15.76
C GLY A 90 11.02 15.39 -15.89
N MET A 91 11.06 14.67 -14.77
CA MET A 91 11.10 13.20 -14.71
C MET A 91 9.69 12.57 -14.76
N GLY A 92 8.68 13.29 -15.28
CA GLY A 92 7.28 12.87 -15.24
C GLY A 92 7.03 11.52 -15.91
N SER A 93 7.69 11.19 -17.01
CA SER A 93 7.54 9.89 -17.68
C SER A 93 8.03 8.72 -16.82
N GLN A 94 9.14 8.87 -16.09
CA GLN A 94 9.66 7.85 -15.19
C GLN A 94 8.75 7.69 -13.97
N PHE A 95 8.34 8.80 -13.35
CA PHE A 95 7.37 8.81 -12.26
C PHE A 95 6.09 8.05 -12.62
N LEU A 96 5.52 8.31 -13.80
CA LEU A 96 4.30 7.66 -14.27
C LEU A 96 4.51 6.16 -14.59
N ASN A 97 5.69 5.79 -15.10
CA ASN A 97 6.04 4.38 -15.33
C ASN A 97 6.20 3.62 -14.01
N ASP A 98 6.80 4.23 -13.00
CA ASP A 98 6.95 3.65 -11.67
C ASP A 98 5.56 3.45 -11.03
N LEU A 99 4.70 4.46 -11.08
CA LEU A 99 3.31 4.37 -10.60
C LEU A 99 2.52 3.26 -11.29
N ASN A 100 2.78 3.03 -12.59
CA ASN A 100 2.07 2.01 -13.33
C ASN A 100 2.28 0.60 -12.75
N GLN A 101 3.46 0.33 -12.22
CA GLN A 101 3.81 -0.97 -11.62
C GLN A 101 3.14 -1.19 -10.24
N ALA A 102 2.80 -0.11 -9.52
CA ALA A 102 2.22 -0.21 -8.18
C ALA A 102 0.76 -0.65 -8.20
N ASN A 103 0.40 -1.56 -7.30
CA ASN A 103 -0.98 -2.02 -7.10
C ASN A 103 -1.81 -1.04 -6.26
N ALA A 104 -1.15 -0.30 -5.36
CA ALA A 104 -1.75 0.76 -4.54
C ALA A 104 -0.70 1.80 -4.18
N LEU A 105 -1.16 2.97 -3.72
CA LEU A 105 -0.30 4.08 -3.38
C LEU A 105 -0.43 4.47 -1.90
N ILE A 106 0.70 4.81 -1.30
CA ILE A 106 0.80 5.52 -0.03
C ILE A 106 1.24 6.95 -0.34
N HIS A 107 0.32 7.90 -0.24
CA HIS A 107 0.63 9.31 -0.45
C HIS A 107 1.03 9.97 0.85
N VAL A 108 2.31 10.29 1.00
CA VAL A 108 2.88 10.97 2.17
C VAL A 108 2.72 12.47 1.99
N VAL A 109 2.03 13.12 2.94
CA VAL A 109 1.86 14.58 2.99
C VAL A 109 2.40 15.15 4.29
N ASP A 110 2.96 16.35 4.25
CA ASP A 110 3.43 17.07 5.44
C ASP A 110 2.24 17.71 6.19
N CYS A 111 1.74 16.99 7.17
CA CYS A 111 0.59 17.43 7.96
C CYS A 111 0.89 18.66 8.84
N SER A 112 2.15 18.91 9.13
CA SER A 112 2.54 20.13 9.88
C SER A 112 2.39 21.41 9.06
N GLY A 113 2.24 21.31 7.73
CA GLY A 113 2.19 22.46 6.83
C GLY A 113 3.49 23.27 6.84
N SER A 114 4.63 22.61 7.12
CA SER A 114 5.96 23.22 7.14
C SER A 114 6.71 23.10 5.80
N THR A 115 6.02 22.62 4.76
CA THR A 115 6.58 22.43 3.42
C THR A 115 5.61 22.99 2.38
N ASN A 116 6.03 23.99 1.59
CA ASN A 116 5.18 24.62 0.56
C ASN A 116 5.04 23.74 -0.69
N GLU A 117 4.32 24.22 -1.70
CA GLU A 117 4.06 23.51 -2.95
C GLU A 117 5.31 23.08 -3.74
N LYS A 118 6.41 23.85 -3.60
CA LYS A 118 7.72 23.54 -4.22
C LYS A 118 8.58 22.59 -3.39
N GLY A 119 8.12 22.18 -2.22
CA GLY A 119 8.90 21.37 -1.28
C GLY A 119 9.88 22.17 -0.43
N GLU A 120 9.81 23.50 -0.42
CA GLU A 120 10.67 24.35 0.40
C GLU A 120 10.16 24.42 1.83
N THR A 121 11.06 24.50 2.80
CA THR A 121 10.71 24.62 4.21
C THR A 121 10.13 26.00 4.51
N VAL A 122 8.97 26.01 5.16
CA VAL A 122 8.26 27.20 5.62
C VAL A 122 7.87 27.06 7.08
N LYS A 123 7.34 28.13 7.68
CA LYS A 123 6.86 28.08 9.07
C LYS A 123 5.75 27.02 9.21
N PRO A 124 5.75 26.21 10.29
CA PRO A 124 4.66 25.29 10.56
C PRO A 124 3.29 25.97 10.49
N CYS A 125 2.30 25.24 9.99
CA CYS A 125 0.92 25.68 9.75
C CYS A 125 0.75 26.83 8.73
N SER A 126 1.77 27.18 7.95
CA SER A 126 1.65 28.22 6.91
C SER A 126 1.23 27.66 5.54
N TYR A 127 1.26 26.37 5.33
CA TYR A 127 0.81 25.69 4.11
C TYR A 127 -0.33 24.71 4.41
N ASP A 128 -1.29 24.65 3.51
CA ASP A 128 -2.43 23.74 3.62
C ASP A 128 -2.13 22.41 2.93
N PRO A 129 -1.96 21.29 3.68
CA PRO A 129 -1.63 19.99 3.09
C PRO A 129 -2.73 19.40 2.20
N SER A 130 -3.96 19.90 2.26
CA SER A 130 -5.04 19.45 1.36
C SER A 130 -4.74 19.74 -0.11
N LYS A 131 -3.94 20.79 -0.37
CA LYS A 131 -3.48 21.12 -1.72
C LYS A 131 -2.62 20.01 -2.32
N ASP A 132 -1.79 19.35 -1.51
CA ASP A 132 -0.96 18.24 -1.97
C ASP A 132 -1.79 17.02 -2.36
N VAL A 133 -2.84 16.73 -1.57
CA VAL A 133 -3.77 15.62 -1.87
C VAL A 133 -4.47 15.87 -3.20
N LYS A 134 -5.09 17.05 -3.37
CA LYS A 134 -5.77 17.43 -4.62
C LYS A 134 -4.84 17.43 -5.82
N PHE A 135 -3.63 17.93 -5.62
CA PHE A 135 -2.63 18.01 -6.67
C PHE A 135 -2.28 16.63 -7.24
N LEU A 136 -1.97 15.65 -6.39
CA LEU A 136 -1.68 14.29 -6.85
C LEU A 136 -2.89 13.67 -7.58
N GLU A 137 -4.09 13.81 -7.04
CA GLU A 137 -5.30 13.29 -7.69
C GLU A 137 -5.47 13.87 -9.10
N ILE A 138 -5.33 15.18 -9.24
CA ILE A 138 -5.47 15.88 -10.52
C ILE A 138 -4.42 15.42 -11.54
N GLU A 139 -3.15 15.32 -11.13
CA GLU A 139 -2.06 14.85 -12.00
C GLU A 139 -2.31 13.41 -12.50
N LEU A 140 -2.78 12.53 -11.64
CA LEU A 140 -3.11 11.15 -11.99
C LEU A 140 -4.34 11.07 -12.90
N ASP A 141 -5.37 11.89 -12.65
CA ASP A 141 -6.60 11.92 -13.47
C ASP A 141 -6.29 12.40 -14.90
N TYR A 142 -5.47 13.44 -15.05
CA TYR A 142 -5.02 13.90 -16.36
C TYR A 142 -4.11 12.90 -17.07
N TRP A 143 -3.27 12.18 -16.32
CA TRP A 143 -2.47 11.11 -16.90
C TRP A 143 -3.34 10.02 -17.51
N TYR A 144 -4.35 9.54 -16.77
CA TYR A 144 -5.30 8.54 -17.28
C TYR A 144 -6.08 9.09 -18.48
N LEU A 145 -6.52 10.35 -18.40
CA LEU A 145 -7.21 11.01 -19.53
C LEU A 145 -6.32 11.06 -20.78
N ASN A 146 -5.05 11.43 -20.63
CA ASN A 146 -4.13 11.51 -21.77
C ASN A 146 -3.91 10.15 -22.43
N ILE A 147 -3.81 9.07 -21.63
CA ILE A 147 -3.73 7.72 -22.16
C ILE A 147 -5.02 7.34 -22.88
N LEU A 148 -6.17 7.63 -22.30
CA LEU A 148 -7.49 7.35 -22.88
C LEU A 148 -7.72 8.13 -24.17
N LYS A 149 -7.38 9.43 -24.20
CA LYS A 149 -7.55 10.31 -25.38
C LYS A 149 -6.61 9.98 -26.53
N LYS A 150 -5.51 9.27 -26.27
CA LYS A 150 -4.55 8.92 -27.32
C LYS A 150 -5.19 8.01 -28.38
N GLY A 151 -5.58 8.62 -29.50
CA GLY A 151 -6.26 7.95 -30.61
C GLY A 151 -7.73 7.61 -30.34
N TRP A 152 -8.38 8.25 -29.37
CA TRP A 152 -9.77 8.02 -28.97
C TRP A 152 -10.74 8.05 -30.14
N ASP A 153 -10.71 9.08 -30.98
CA ASP A 153 -11.66 9.24 -32.07
C ASP A 153 -11.62 8.07 -33.07
N LYS A 154 -10.42 7.63 -33.42
CA LYS A 154 -10.23 6.45 -34.28
C LYS A 154 -10.71 5.18 -33.59
N PHE A 155 -10.34 4.99 -32.33
CA PHE A 155 -10.72 3.84 -31.54
C PHE A 155 -12.24 3.73 -31.37
N ALA A 156 -12.90 4.81 -30.94
CA ALA A 156 -14.33 4.82 -30.71
C ALA A 156 -15.13 4.59 -31.99
N ARG A 157 -14.72 5.20 -33.14
CA ARG A 157 -15.32 4.94 -34.46
C ARG A 157 -15.17 3.49 -34.87
N GLN A 158 -13.99 2.91 -34.70
CA GLN A 158 -13.73 1.50 -35.05
C GLN A 158 -14.60 0.56 -34.23
N VAL A 159 -14.67 0.75 -32.89
CA VAL A 159 -15.50 -0.06 -32.00
C VAL A 159 -16.96 0.00 -32.42
N GLN A 160 -17.47 1.20 -32.74
CA GLN A 160 -18.86 1.40 -33.15
C GLN A 160 -19.15 0.80 -34.53
N GLN A 161 -18.28 0.99 -35.53
CA GLN A 161 -18.46 0.45 -36.88
C GLN A 161 -18.38 -1.09 -36.92
N GLU A 162 -17.52 -1.66 -36.13
CA GLU A 162 -17.34 -3.12 -36.04
C GLU A 162 -18.31 -3.78 -35.06
N HIS A 163 -19.20 -3.01 -34.42
CA HIS A 163 -20.15 -3.50 -33.39
C HIS A 163 -19.47 -4.27 -32.26
N ARG A 164 -18.24 -3.85 -31.90
CA ARG A 164 -17.52 -4.48 -30.78
C ARG A 164 -18.04 -3.95 -29.45
N ASP A 165 -17.97 -4.78 -28.40
CA ASP A 165 -18.23 -4.32 -27.05
C ASP A 165 -17.14 -3.32 -26.58
N ILE A 166 -17.58 -2.11 -26.23
CA ILE A 166 -16.69 -1.05 -25.76
C ILE A 166 -16.00 -1.42 -24.44
N THR A 167 -16.66 -2.21 -23.56
CA THR A 167 -16.10 -2.63 -22.27
C THR A 167 -14.89 -3.53 -22.44
N THR A 168 -15.01 -4.55 -23.28
CA THR A 168 -13.91 -5.46 -23.66
C THR A 168 -12.80 -4.72 -24.40
N SER A 169 -13.17 -3.79 -25.31
CA SER A 169 -12.20 -3.02 -26.09
C SER A 169 -11.36 -2.08 -25.21
N LEU A 170 -12.00 -1.40 -24.24
CA LEU A 170 -11.30 -0.56 -23.25
C LEU A 170 -10.40 -1.37 -22.31
N ALA A 171 -10.89 -2.51 -21.82
CA ALA A 171 -10.08 -3.40 -20.99
C ALA A 171 -8.79 -3.82 -21.72
N LYS A 172 -8.90 -4.15 -23.00
CA LYS A 172 -7.74 -4.51 -23.82
C LYS A 172 -6.78 -3.33 -24.02
N GLN A 173 -7.30 -2.13 -24.33
CA GLN A 173 -6.49 -0.93 -24.53
C GLN A 173 -5.79 -0.47 -23.26
N LEU A 174 -6.46 -0.57 -22.11
CA LEU A 174 -6.00 -0.09 -20.80
C LEU A 174 -5.49 -1.22 -19.89
N SER A 175 -5.24 -2.42 -20.45
CA SER A 175 -4.76 -3.58 -19.69
C SER A 175 -3.46 -3.29 -18.93
N GLY A 176 -2.56 -2.50 -19.50
CA GLY A 176 -1.34 -2.03 -18.85
C GLY A 176 -1.57 -1.16 -17.61
N LEU A 177 -2.76 -0.59 -17.44
CA LEU A 177 -3.16 0.15 -16.25
C LEU A 177 -3.94 -0.71 -15.24
N GLY A 178 -4.10 -2.01 -15.50
CA GLY A 178 -4.86 -2.93 -14.67
C GLY A 178 -6.38 -2.85 -14.85
N VAL A 179 -6.87 -2.22 -15.93
CA VAL A 179 -8.29 -2.17 -16.25
C VAL A 179 -8.72 -3.53 -16.81
N THR A 180 -9.67 -4.18 -16.14
CA THR A 180 -10.29 -5.43 -16.59
C THR A 180 -11.65 -5.17 -17.25
N GLU A 181 -12.23 -6.18 -17.89
CA GLU A 181 -13.55 -6.10 -18.48
C GLU A 181 -14.63 -5.80 -17.43
N ASP A 182 -14.57 -6.44 -16.27
CA ASP A 182 -15.50 -6.21 -15.15
C ASP A 182 -15.42 -4.78 -14.63
N ILE A 183 -14.20 -4.24 -14.47
CA ILE A 183 -13.96 -2.85 -14.06
C ILE A 183 -14.55 -1.91 -15.12
N SER A 184 -14.32 -2.15 -16.40
CA SER A 184 -14.85 -1.34 -17.49
C SER A 184 -16.38 -1.34 -17.51
N LYS A 185 -16.99 -2.52 -17.34
CA LYS A 185 -18.44 -2.72 -17.33
C LYS A 185 -19.09 -2.00 -16.13
N GLU A 186 -18.52 -2.18 -14.94
CA GLU A 186 -18.97 -1.50 -13.71
C GLU A 186 -18.95 0.02 -13.85
N ILE A 187 -17.81 0.57 -14.32
CA ILE A 187 -17.61 2.03 -14.39
C ILE A 187 -18.49 2.66 -15.49
N ILE A 188 -18.53 2.10 -16.69
CA ILE A 188 -19.36 2.62 -17.78
C ILE A 188 -20.84 2.63 -17.37
N SER A 189 -21.28 1.55 -16.71
CA SER A 189 -22.65 1.46 -16.20
C SER A 189 -22.94 2.50 -15.13
N SER A 190 -22.04 2.66 -14.15
CA SER A 190 -22.19 3.63 -13.05
C SER A 190 -22.19 5.09 -13.51
N LEU A 191 -21.47 5.39 -14.58
CA LEU A 191 -21.43 6.73 -15.19
C LEU A 191 -22.60 7.00 -16.15
N GLY A 192 -23.40 5.98 -16.48
CA GLY A 192 -24.53 6.09 -17.43
C GLY A 192 -24.09 6.37 -18.86
N LEU A 193 -22.90 5.95 -19.27
CA LEU A 193 -22.37 6.18 -20.60
C LEU A 193 -23.04 5.26 -21.63
N ASN A 194 -23.41 5.83 -22.79
CA ASN A 194 -24.01 5.05 -23.87
C ASN A 194 -22.95 4.14 -24.52
N LYS A 195 -23.10 2.84 -24.34
CA LYS A 195 -22.16 1.82 -24.85
C LYS A 195 -22.21 1.69 -26.37
N GLU A 196 -23.36 1.95 -26.97
CA GLU A 196 -23.59 1.78 -28.43
C GLU A 196 -22.98 2.91 -29.25
N VAL A 197 -22.77 4.08 -28.64
CA VAL A 197 -22.31 5.28 -29.36
C VAL A 197 -21.11 5.92 -28.60
N PRO A 198 -19.98 5.23 -28.44
CA PRO A 198 -18.83 5.77 -27.72
C PRO A 198 -18.21 7.01 -28.39
N VAL A 199 -18.44 7.22 -29.68
CA VAL A 199 -18.00 8.43 -30.39
C VAL A 199 -18.69 9.70 -29.87
N SER A 200 -19.87 9.58 -29.27
CA SER A 200 -20.63 10.72 -28.72
C SER A 200 -20.13 11.16 -27.33
N TRP A 201 -19.21 10.42 -26.70
CA TRP A 201 -18.74 10.76 -25.36
C TRP A 201 -17.95 12.06 -25.38
N SER A 202 -18.45 13.03 -24.63
CA SER A 202 -17.84 14.34 -24.45
C SER A 202 -16.52 14.28 -23.72
N GLU A 203 -15.68 15.30 -23.84
CA GLU A 203 -14.43 15.41 -23.09
C GLU A 203 -14.65 15.32 -21.56
N LYS A 204 -15.75 15.88 -21.06
CA LYS A 204 -16.14 15.81 -19.65
C LYS A 204 -16.46 14.36 -19.21
N GLU A 205 -17.11 13.59 -20.07
CA GLU A 205 -17.42 12.17 -19.82
C GLU A 205 -16.13 11.33 -19.86
N LEU A 206 -15.23 11.59 -20.80
CA LEU A 206 -13.92 10.93 -20.85
C LEU A 206 -13.08 11.25 -19.60
N PHE A 207 -13.12 12.47 -19.09
CA PHE A 207 -12.44 12.83 -17.85
C PHE A 207 -13.04 12.08 -16.64
N ARG A 208 -14.37 12.01 -16.53
CA ARG A 208 -15.04 11.23 -15.48
C ARG A 208 -14.69 9.74 -15.56
N LEU A 209 -14.62 9.20 -16.78
CA LEU A 209 -14.22 7.82 -17.03
C LEU A 209 -12.78 7.57 -16.61
N ALA A 210 -11.85 8.47 -16.98
CA ALA A 210 -10.45 8.40 -16.59
C ALA A 210 -10.26 8.44 -15.06
N THR A 211 -10.94 9.38 -14.39
CA THR A 211 -10.95 9.49 -12.92
C THR A 211 -11.47 8.22 -12.25
N ALA A 212 -12.55 7.63 -12.77
CA ALA A 212 -13.12 6.41 -12.23
C ALA A 212 -12.18 5.21 -12.41
N PHE A 213 -11.55 5.06 -13.58
CA PHE A 213 -10.54 4.04 -13.82
C PHE A 213 -9.35 4.21 -12.85
N ARG A 214 -8.82 5.43 -12.73
CA ARG A 214 -7.72 5.72 -11.81
C ARG A 214 -8.07 5.32 -10.37
N LYS A 215 -9.21 5.74 -9.86
CA LYS A 215 -9.66 5.41 -8.50
C LYS A 215 -9.73 3.89 -8.25
N LYS A 216 -10.18 3.14 -9.25
CA LYS A 216 -10.33 1.68 -9.14
C LYS A 216 -9.02 0.93 -9.26
N THR A 217 -8.13 1.36 -10.17
CA THR A 217 -6.89 0.64 -10.49
C THR A 217 -5.65 1.15 -9.76
N LYS A 218 -5.69 2.37 -9.24
CA LYS A 218 -4.64 2.99 -8.40
C LYS A 218 -5.24 3.54 -7.09
N PRO A 219 -5.81 2.66 -6.27
CA PRO A 219 -6.34 3.08 -4.98
C PRO A 219 -5.21 3.60 -4.10
N MET A 220 -5.52 4.58 -3.22
CA MET A 220 -4.50 5.19 -2.35
C MET A 220 -5.02 5.50 -0.95
N ILE A 221 -4.07 5.53 -0.02
CA ILE A 221 -4.25 6.10 1.32
C ILE A 221 -3.38 7.35 1.46
N ILE A 222 -3.74 8.20 2.41
CA ILE A 222 -2.95 9.37 2.79
C ILE A 222 -2.23 9.08 4.10
N VAL A 223 -0.93 9.32 4.13
CA VAL A 223 -0.13 9.35 5.36
C VAL A 223 0.08 10.81 5.75
N ALA A 224 -0.61 11.24 6.79
CA ALA A 224 -0.49 12.59 7.38
C ALA A 224 0.77 12.61 8.27
N ASN A 225 1.94 12.76 7.62
CA ASN A 225 3.24 12.70 8.27
C ASN A 225 3.56 13.96 9.08
N LYS A 226 4.52 13.88 9.98
CA LYS A 226 4.94 14.94 10.92
C LYS A 226 3.80 15.35 11.87
N ILE A 227 2.97 14.36 12.28
CA ILE A 227 1.83 14.61 13.18
C ILE A 227 2.26 15.04 14.58
N ASP A 228 3.50 14.74 14.96
CA ASP A 228 4.17 15.13 16.19
C ASP A 228 4.52 16.62 16.26
N VAL A 229 4.55 17.32 15.14
CA VAL A 229 4.86 18.75 15.08
C VAL A 229 3.67 19.57 15.63
N PRO A 230 3.90 20.59 16.46
CA PRO A 230 2.85 21.46 16.98
C PRO A 230 1.97 22.05 15.87
N GLY A 231 0.64 21.95 16.04
CA GLY A 231 -0.34 22.41 15.07
C GLY A 231 -0.77 21.37 14.01
N ALA A 232 0.03 20.32 13.76
CA ALA A 232 -0.28 19.29 12.77
C ALA A 232 -1.62 18.59 13.02
N LYS A 233 -2.01 18.38 14.29
CA LYS A 233 -3.30 17.77 14.64
C LYS A 233 -4.51 18.57 14.12
N HIS A 234 -4.39 19.88 14.01
CA HIS A 234 -5.45 20.71 13.43
C HIS A 234 -5.60 20.46 11.92
N ASN A 235 -4.48 20.43 11.20
CA ASN A 235 -4.47 20.10 9.77
C ASN A 235 -4.96 18.68 9.51
N TYR A 236 -4.59 17.72 10.36
CA TYR A 236 -5.10 16.34 10.28
C TYR A 236 -6.63 16.27 10.37
N LYS A 237 -7.23 17.02 11.32
CA LYS A 237 -8.70 17.06 11.45
C LYS A 237 -9.35 17.69 10.21
N LYS A 238 -8.74 18.73 9.63
CA LYS A 238 -9.21 19.35 8.38
C LYS A 238 -9.13 18.37 7.21
N LEU A 239 -8.00 17.68 7.03
CA LEU A 239 -7.83 16.68 5.98
C LEU A 239 -8.91 15.59 6.06
N ARG A 240 -9.18 15.05 7.25
CA ARG A 240 -10.23 14.04 7.43
C ARG A 240 -11.63 14.55 7.10
N ALA A 241 -11.92 15.80 7.40
CA ALA A 241 -13.21 16.41 7.09
C ALA A 241 -13.36 16.68 5.58
N GLU A 242 -12.28 17.07 4.92
CA GLU A 242 -12.28 17.42 3.49
C GLU A 242 -12.26 16.19 2.56
N PHE A 243 -11.63 15.09 3.01
CA PHE A 243 -11.51 13.85 2.24
C PHE A 243 -12.09 12.64 3.00
N PRO A 244 -13.42 12.60 3.24
CA PRO A 244 -14.06 11.55 4.03
C PRO A 244 -13.94 10.16 3.40
N ASP A 245 -13.80 10.08 2.07
CA ASP A 245 -13.70 8.83 1.31
C ASP A 245 -12.27 8.27 1.29
N LEU A 246 -11.26 9.02 1.72
CA LEU A 246 -9.88 8.57 1.77
C LEU A 246 -9.51 8.09 3.18
N SER A 247 -8.80 6.98 3.25
CA SER A 247 -8.16 6.56 4.49
C SER A 247 -6.96 7.46 4.78
N ILE A 248 -7.00 8.21 5.89
CA ILE A 248 -5.95 9.15 6.31
C ILE A 248 -5.37 8.67 7.63
N ILE A 249 -4.09 8.27 7.61
CA ILE A 249 -3.39 7.72 8.76
C ILE A 249 -2.46 8.79 9.35
N PRO A 250 -2.62 9.17 10.63
CA PRO A 250 -1.68 10.07 11.29
C PRO A 250 -0.34 9.36 11.47
N CYS A 251 0.76 10.02 11.16
CA CYS A 251 2.07 9.39 11.14
C CYS A 251 3.18 10.33 11.60
N SER A 252 4.15 9.77 12.34
CA SER A 252 5.47 10.34 12.56
C SER A 252 6.52 9.33 12.11
N SER A 253 6.98 9.50 10.88
CA SER A 253 7.99 8.61 10.27
C SER A 253 9.32 8.68 11.00
N GLU A 254 9.69 9.84 11.52
CA GLU A 254 10.93 10.07 12.26
C GLU A 254 10.92 9.33 13.61
N SER A 255 9.77 9.40 14.32
CA SER A 255 9.59 8.67 15.57
C SER A 255 9.66 7.15 15.39
N GLU A 256 9.01 6.60 14.34
CA GLU A 256 9.12 5.15 14.04
C GLU A 256 10.56 4.75 13.71
N LEU A 257 11.25 5.56 12.91
CA LEU A 257 12.64 5.30 12.57
C LEU A 257 13.52 5.32 13.82
N ALA A 258 13.32 6.29 14.73
CA ALA A 258 14.04 6.38 15.99
C ALA A 258 13.78 5.16 16.89
N LEU A 259 12.52 4.69 17.00
CA LEU A 259 12.18 3.48 17.76
C LEU A 259 12.87 2.23 17.17
N LYS A 260 12.82 2.07 15.85
CA LYS A 260 13.46 0.93 15.18
C LYS A 260 15.00 0.95 15.32
N GLU A 261 15.62 2.12 15.17
CA GLU A 261 17.06 2.26 15.38
C GLU A 261 17.44 2.00 16.85
N ALA A 262 16.67 2.48 17.82
CA ALA A 262 16.91 2.19 19.24
C ALA A 262 16.75 0.68 19.55
N ALA A 263 15.78 0.01 18.94
CA ALA A 263 15.61 -1.43 19.06
C ALA A 263 16.79 -2.20 18.44
N LYS A 264 17.24 -1.79 17.25
CA LYS A 264 18.40 -2.37 16.56
C LYS A 264 19.67 -2.27 17.40
N HIS A 265 19.86 -1.16 18.10
CA HIS A 265 20.97 -0.97 19.03
C HIS A 265 20.74 -1.61 20.41
N LYS A 266 19.66 -2.41 20.58
CA LYS A 266 19.31 -3.09 21.84
C LYS A 266 19.15 -2.12 23.03
N LEU A 267 18.76 -0.89 22.76
CA LEU A 267 18.45 0.11 23.79
C LEU A 267 17.02 -0.07 24.32
N ILE A 268 16.12 -0.51 23.45
CA ILE A 268 14.73 -0.80 23.78
C ILE A 268 14.30 -2.13 23.18
N ASN A 269 13.26 -2.73 23.76
CA ASN A 269 12.50 -3.80 23.14
C ASN A 269 11.22 -3.19 22.57
N TYR A 270 11.13 -3.08 21.26
CA TYR A 270 10.01 -2.50 20.51
C TYR A 270 9.54 -3.43 19.41
N LEU A 271 8.26 -3.69 19.36
CA LEU A 271 7.63 -4.42 18.27
C LEU A 271 6.97 -3.41 17.30
N PRO A 272 7.35 -3.38 16.02
CA PRO A 272 6.83 -2.41 15.07
C PRO A 272 5.30 -2.31 15.08
N GLY A 273 4.78 -1.07 15.16
CA GLY A 273 3.36 -0.77 15.23
C GLY A 273 2.68 -1.07 16.56
N GLU A 274 3.42 -1.35 17.62
CA GLU A 274 2.87 -1.33 18.98
C GLU A 274 2.93 0.09 19.57
N ARG A 275 2.12 0.32 20.59
CA ARG A 275 2.03 1.61 21.30
C ARG A 275 2.91 1.68 22.53
N ASP A 276 3.77 0.70 22.70
CA ASP A 276 4.63 0.60 23.87
C ASP A 276 5.99 -0.01 23.53
N PHE A 277 6.96 0.27 24.35
CA PHE A 277 8.30 -0.31 24.30
C PHE A 277 8.88 -0.44 25.70
N LYS A 278 9.87 -1.33 25.88
CA LYS A 278 10.58 -1.47 27.14
C LYS A 278 12.03 -1.03 26.96
N ILE A 279 12.53 -0.20 27.86
CA ILE A 279 13.95 0.16 27.92
C ILE A 279 14.71 -1.04 28.46
N ILE A 280 15.76 -1.48 27.76
CA ILE A 280 16.59 -2.63 28.11
C ILE A 280 18.09 -2.30 28.16
N GLY A 281 18.51 -1.22 27.53
CA GLY A 281 19.90 -0.75 27.50
C GLY A 281 20.11 0.56 28.24
N ASP A 282 21.35 0.99 28.32
CA ASP A 282 21.72 2.27 28.93
C ASP A 282 21.48 3.42 27.96
N LEU A 283 20.67 4.38 28.37
CA LEU A 283 20.29 5.54 27.61
C LEU A 283 20.98 6.80 28.12
N ASN A 284 21.48 7.62 27.24
CA ASN A 284 21.89 8.98 27.59
C ASN A 284 20.67 9.91 27.76
N GLU A 285 20.87 11.09 28.36
CA GLU A 285 19.76 12.04 28.67
C GLU A 285 18.97 12.51 27.42
N LYS A 286 19.63 12.64 26.26
CA LYS A 286 18.95 13.01 25.01
C LYS A 286 18.05 11.88 24.49
N GLN A 287 18.53 10.65 24.57
CA GLN A 287 17.76 9.47 24.18
C GLN A 287 16.56 9.24 25.09
N LYS A 288 16.73 9.41 26.43
CA LYS A 288 15.61 9.34 27.37
C LYS A 288 14.52 10.36 27.04
N LYS A 289 14.90 11.63 26.89
CA LYS A 289 13.95 12.70 26.54
C LYS A 289 13.26 12.47 25.20
N GLY A 290 13.99 11.98 24.19
CA GLY A 290 13.42 11.64 22.89
C GLY A 290 12.40 10.51 22.97
N LEU A 291 12.71 9.43 23.70
CA LEU A 291 11.80 8.31 23.89
C LEU A 291 10.59 8.67 24.75
N GLU A 292 10.76 9.50 25.79
CA GLU A 292 9.66 10.04 26.58
C GLU A 292 8.70 10.90 25.73
N PHE A 293 9.26 11.77 24.88
CA PHE A 293 8.45 12.55 23.93
C PHE A 293 7.65 11.62 23.00
N ILE A 294 8.30 10.62 22.38
CA ILE A 294 7.62 9.65 21.48
C ILE A 294 6.51 8.92 22.24
N LYS A 295 6.76 8.47 23.46
CA LYS A 295 5.77 7.77 24.29
C LYS A 295 4.58 8.67 24.61
N ASN A 296 4.82 9.83 25.22
CA ASN A 296 3.80 10.68 25.78
C ASN A 296 3.03 11.50 24.72
N ASP A 297 3.72 11.96 23.67
CA ASP A 297 3.15 12.87 22.67
C ASP A 297 2.66 12.19 21.42
N LEU A 298 3.09 10.97 21.15
CA LEU A 298 2.69 10.20 19.97
C LEU A 298 1.97 8.90 20.35
N LEU A 299 2.68 7.92 20.95
CA LEU A 299 2.15 6.58 21.16
C LEU A 299 0.93 6.53 22.08
N ASP A 300 0.90 7.35 23.11
CA ASP A 300 -0.24 7.43 24.05
C ASP A 300 -1.42 8.26 23.50
N LYS A 301 -1.16 9.13 22.52
CA LYS A 301 -2.18 10.02 21.93
C LYS A 301 -2.86 9.50 20.69
N PHE A 302 -2.23 8.57 19.96
CA PHE A 302 -2.75 8.00 18.72
C PHE A 302 -2.90 6.49 18.82
N VAL A 303 -4.06 5.99 18.45
CA VAL A 303 -4.32 4.52 18.42
C VAL A 303 -3.52 3.81 17.33
N GLU A 304 -3.11 4.54 16.32
CA GLU A 304 -2.25 4.11 15.22
C GLU A 304 -0.77 3.99 15.62
N GLY A 305 -0.40 4.36 16.85
CA GLY A 305 0.99 4.44 17.29
C GLY A 305 1.77 5.47 16.48
N SER A 306 2.90 5.08 15.89
CA SER A 306 3.68 5.93 14.97
C SER A 306 3.02 6.12 13.60
N GLY A 307 2.04 5.28 13.24
CA GLY A 307 1.31 5.30 11.98
C GLY A 307 1.96 4.54 10.82
N VAL A 308 3.25 4.27 10.84
CA VAL A 308 3.97 3.63 9.71
C VAL A 308 3.47 2.21 9.45
N GLN A 309 3.42 1.37 10.49
CA GLN A 309 2.94 -0.01 10.37
C GLN A 309 1.45 -0.05 10.01
N GLN A 310 0.66 0.84 10.59
CA GLN A 310 -0.78 0.94 10.34
C GLN A 310 -1.06 1.35 8.88
N ALA A 311 -0.24 2.24 8.32
CA ALA A 311 -0.36 2.63 6.92
C ALA A 311 -0.18 1.43 5.99
N LEU A 312 0.87 0.61 6.18
CA LEU A 312 1.10 -0.58 5.36
C LEU A 312 -0.02 -1.61 5.53
N ASN A 313 -0.43 -1.89 6.77
CA ASN A 313 -1.52 -2.82 7.05
C ASN A 313 -2.83 -2.35 6.41
N ASN A 314 -3.13 -1.04 6.48
CA ASN A 314 -4.34 -0.48 5.90
C ASN A 314 -4.35 -0.60 4.37
N VAL A 315 -3.23 -0.37 3.70
CA VAL A 315 -3.13 -0.60 2.25
C VAL A 315 -3.41 -2.04 1.89
N VAL A 316 -2.76 -2.98 2.57
CA VAL A 316 -2.83 -4.40 2.19
C VAL A 316 -4.18 -5.00 2.55
N PHE A 317 -4.63 -4.84 3.79
CA PHE A 317 -5.85 -5.49 4.28
C PHE A 317 -7.11 -4.63 4.11
N GLY A 318 -6.98 -3.31 4.29
CA GLY A 318 -8.10 -2.38 4.17
C GLY A 318 -8.43 -2.03 2.73
N LEU A 319 -7.43 -1.60 1.96
CA LEU A 319 -7.61 -1.05 0.61
C LEU A 319 -7.57 -2.13 -0.47
N LEU A 320 -6.54 -2.99 -0.46
CA LEU A 320 -6.39 -4.08 -1.43
C LEU A 320 -7.13 -5.36 -1.03
N LYS A 321 -7.81 -5.36 0.11
CA LYS A 321 -8.64 -6.47 0.59
C LYS A 321 -7.93 -7.82 0.54
N GLN A 322 -6.65 -7.82 0.98
CA GLN A 322 -5.92 -9.08 1.08
C GLN A 322 -6.25 -9.81 2.38
N ILE A 323 -6.17 -11.14 2.33
CA ILE A 323 -6.21 -12.02 3.50
C ILE A 323 -4.89 -12.78 3.60
N ALA A 324 -4.51 -13.16 4.80
CA ALA A 324 -3.32 -13.96 5.05
C ALA A 324 -3.69 -15.43 5.23
N VAL A 325 -3.13 -16.30 4.39
CA VAL A 325 -3.43 -17.73 4.38
C VAL A 325 -2.15 -18.52 4.66
N PHE A 326 -2.22 -19.44 5.61
CA PHE A 326 -1.12 -20.30 6.00
C PHE A 326 -1.32 -21.71 5.44
N PRO A 327 -0.43 -22.23 4.59
CA PRO A 327 -0.46 -23.64 4.23
C PRO A 327 -0.08 -24.51 5.43
N GLY A 328 -0.77 -25.63 5.59
CA GLY A 328 -0.49 -26.58 6.67
C GLY A 328 -1.00 -27.97 6.33
N GLY A 329 -0.34 -29.00 6.84
CA GLY A 329 -0.86 -30.36 6.80
C GLY A 329 -1.84 -30.63 7.95
N ILE A 330 -2.80 -31.50 7.73
CA ILE A 330 -3.87 -31.82 8.70
C ILE A 330 -3.30 -32.32 10.05
N ASN A 331 -2.22 -33.09 9.99
CA ASN A 331 -1.59 -33.71 11.16
C ASN A 331 -0.16 -33.21 11.40
N LYS A 332 0.36 -32.34 10.57
CA LYS A 332 1.73 -31.84 10.64
C LYS A 332 1.81 -30.41 10.11
N LEU A 333 2.07 -29.46 11.00
CA LEU A 333 2.24 -28.05 10.63
C LEU A 333 3.64 -27.71 10.13
N ALA A 334 4.59 -28.65 10.25
CA ALA A 334 5.97 -28.48 9.84
C ALA A 334 6.20 -28.96 8.41
N ASP A 335 7.08 -28.28 7.69
CA ASP A 335 7.60 -28.72 6.40
C ASP A 335 8.56 -29.92 6.54
N GLN A 336 9.16 -30.36 5.44
CA GLN A 336 10.12 -31.47 5.41
C GLN A 336 11.42 -31.18 6.20
N HIS A 337 11.72 -29.92 6.44
CA HIS A 337 12.90 -29.46 7.19
C HIS A 337 12.60 -29.19 8.67
N GLY A 338 11.36 -29.40 9.11
CA GLY A 338 10.93 -29.18 10.49
C GLY A 338 10.49 -27.74 10.80
N ASN A 339 10.42 -26.83 9.81
CA ASN A 339 9.95 -25.47 10.03
C ASN A 339 8.44 -25.45 10.20
N ILE A 340 7.97 -24.97 11.35
CA ILE A 340 6.54 -24.89 11.68
C ILE A 340 5.94 -23.65 11.00
N LEU A 341 4.83 -23.84 10.26
CA LEU A 341 4.11 -22.79 9.56
C LEU A 341 5.08 -21.86 8.78
N PRO A 342 5.95 -22.43 7.91
CA PRO A 342 7.03 -21.67 7.28
C PRO A 342 6.52 -20.57 6.37
N ASP A 343 5.40 -20.79 5.72
CA ASP A 343 4.86 -19.91 4.69
C ASP A 343 3.59 -19.18 5.14
N CYS A 344 3.40 -17.97 4.62
CA CYS A 344 2.18 -17.20 4.75
C CYS A 344 1.97 -16.42 3.45
N PHE A 345 0.85 -16.63 2.79
CA PHE A 345 0.54 -16.01 1.51
C PHE A 345 -0.54 -14.94 1.67
N LEU A 346 -0.33 -13.81 1.00
CA LEU A 346 -1.35 -12.78 0.84
C LEU A 346 -2.15 -13.05 -0.43
N LEU A 347 -3.47 -13.12 -0.30
CA LEU A 347 -4.42 -13.42 -1.37
C LEU A 347 -5.58 -12.42 -1.31
N PRO A 348 -6.21 -12.08 -2.45
CA PRO A 348 -7.48 -11.36 -2.43
C PRO A 348 -8.54 -12.03 -1.56
N GLU A 349 -9.39 -11.26 -0.87
CA GLU A 349 -10.42 -11.76 0.05
C GLU A 349 -11.37 -12.79 -0.59
N ASN A 350 -11.64 -12.63 -1.89
CA ASN A 350 -12.55 -13.53 -2.63
C ASN A 350 -11.81 -14.71 -3.30
N SER A 351 -10.55 -14.99 -2.93
CA SER A 351 -9.81 -16.11 -3.48
C SER A 351 -10.37 -17.45 -3.03
N THR A 352 -10.45 -18.38 -3.97
CA THR A 352 -10.88 -19.76 -3.74
C THR A 352 -9.74 -20.63 -3.21
N ALA A 353 -10.07 -21.82 -2.74
CA ALA A 353 -9.07 -22.83 -2.38
C ALA A 353 -8.20 -23.25 -3.57
N LEU A 354 -8.75 -23.21 -4.78
CA LEU A 354 -8.01 -23.48 -6.02
C LEU A 354 -7.00 -22.38 -6.32
N ASP A 355 -7.37 -21.09 -6.16
CA ASP A 355 -6.45 -19.96 -6.32
C ASP A 355 -5.29 -20.05 -5.34
N PHE A 356 -5.58 -20.43 -4.10
CA PHE A 356 -4.54 -20.67 -3.11
C PHE A 356 -3.60 -21.81 -3.50
N ALA A 357 -4.13 -22.92 -4.02
CA ALA A 357 -3.31 -24.04 -4.49
C ALA A 357 -2.36 -23.60 -5.61
N TYR A 358 -2.83 -22.84 -6.59
CA TYR A 358 -1.99 -22.26 -7.65
C TYR A 358 -0.94 -21.28 -7.09
N LYS A 359 -1.30 -20.52 -6.06
CA LYS A 359 -0.37 -19.58 -5.42
C LYS A 359 0.76 -20.29 -4.69
N VAL A 360 0.51 -21.47 -4.14
CA VAL A 360 1.53 -22.30 -3.47
C VAL A 360 2.44 -22.97 -4.51
N HIS A 361 1.85 -23.65 -5.50
CA HIS A 361 2.58 -24.30 -6.60
C HIS A 361 1.62 -24.64 -7.76
N SER A 362 2.09 -24.49 -9.01
CA SER A 362 1.30 -24.80 -10.20
C SER A 362 0.78 -26.25 -10.22
N ASP A 363 1.59 -27.22 -9.79
CA ASP A 363 1.17 -28.62 -9.77
C ASP A 363 0.07 -28.90 -8.75
N LEU A 364 0.07 -28.19 -7.60
CA LEU A 364 -1.02 -28.29 -6.63
C LEU A 364 -2.31 -27.73 -7.20
N GLY A 365 -2.25 -26.64 -7.96
CA GLY A 365 -3.41 -26.06 -8.65
C GLY A 365 -3.93 -27.00 -9.74
N ASN A 366 -3.06 -27.51 -10.63
CA ASN A 366 -3.42 -28.39 -11.73
C ASN A 366 -4.06 -29.70 -11.25
N ASN A 367 -3.57 -30.25 -10.15
CA ASN A 367 -4.04 -31.52 -9.58
C ASN A 367 -4.98 -31.32 -8.38
N PHE A 368 -5.54 -30.12 -8.22
CA PHE A 368 -6.39 -29.79 -7.08
C PHE A 368 -7.69 -30.60 -7.08
N ILE A 369 -7.93 -31.32 -6.01
CA ILE A 369 -9.18 -32.06 -5.77
C ILE A 369 -10.01 -31.35 -4.70
N ARG A 370 -9.39 -31.09 -3.53
CA ARG A 370 -10.01 -30.44 -2.38
C ARG A 370 -8.94 -29.90 -1.43
N ALA A 371 -9.28 -28.90 -0.64
CA ALA A 371 -8.51 -28.49 0.53
C ALA A 371 -9.25 -28.91 1.82
N ILE A 372 -8.54 -28.85 2.93
CA ILE A 372 -9.13 -29.07 4.26
C ILE A 372 -8.72 -27.90 5.14
N ASP A 373 -9.69 -27.23 5.72
CA ASP A 373 -9.43 -26.24 6.75
C ASP A 373 -8.87 -26.96 7.99
N VAL A 374 -7.62 -26.65 8.31
CA VAL A 374 -6.90 -27.34 9.40
C VAL A 374 -7.55 -27.10 10.78
N LYS A 375 -8.20 -25.95 10.98
CA LYS A 375 -8.89 -25.61 12.24
C LYS A 375 -10.20 -26.34 12.40
N THR A 376 -11.07 -26.25 11.39
CA THR A 376 -12.44 -26.78 11.46
C THR A 376 -12.54 -28.21 10.97
N LYS A 377 -11.51 -28.75 10.34
CA LYS A 377 -11.46 -30.06 9.67
C LYS A 377 -12.49 -30.18 8.53
N ARG A 378 -13.05 -29.08 8.07
CA ARG A 378 -14.02 -29.07 6.97
C ARG A 378 -13.31 -29.17 5.62
N THR A 379 -13.92 -29.91 4.72
CA THR A 379 -13.49 -29.97 3.33
C THR A 379 -13.95 -28.71 2.59
N VAL A 380 -13.05 -28.12 1.81
CA VAL A 380 -13.29 -26.96 0.96
C VAL A 380 -13.09 -27.41 -0.50
N GLY A 381 -14.06 -27.14 -1.34
CA GLY A 381 -14.04 -27.44 -2.78
C GLY A 381 -13.19 -26.47 -3.57
N LYS A 382 -13.41 -26.47 -4.90
CA LYS A 382 -12.72 -25.56 -5.83
C LYS A 382 -13.22 -24.11 -5.74
N GLU A 383 -14.48 -23.94 -5.34
CA GLU A 383 -15.19 -22.67 -5.22
C GLU A 383 -15.17 -22.14 -3.80
#